data_e9bf93d01a33b0ea525c521751e0883f
#
_entry.id   e9bf93d01a33b0ea525c521751e0883f
#
_cell.length_a   1.000
_cell.length_b   1.000
_cell.length_c   1.000
_cell.angle_alpha   90.00
_cell.angle_beta   90.00
_cell.angle_gamma   90.00
#
_symmetry.space_group_name_H-M   'P 1'
#
loop_
_entity.id
_entity.type
_entity.pdbx_description
1 polymer ?
#
loop_
_entity_poly.entity_id
_entity_poly.type
_entity_poly.pdbx_seq_one_letter_code
_entity_poly.pdbx_strand_id
1 'polypeptide(L)'
;MKFSLLWYKESMKINFPFFSKKDIIVTVHGFGHRTLHEMDRIKAYLEKQNFEVWTYAYFSPEDPEDTDLHAWIERNEDMVRKALSTGRKVHLLGFSMGGVIASYLASVFPVESLLLAAPAFYPIDFSQVERAVKQKVFSSGGKNEQSMSREHTQTFLKVISNYRNSIFQVDCPVLILHGTSDEVISWHSSERICSLLSASSVRLLYIEGAHHRFLYDGYCERIVFPIIRDYFRGEMTPFA
;
A
#
# COMPACT_ATOMS: atom_id res chain seq x y z
N MET A 1 29.53 26.70 -61.10
CA MET A 1 29.64 25.67 -60.09
C MET A 1 29.30 26.28 -58.71
N LYS A 2 28.10 26.05 -58.19
CA LYS A 2 27.67 26.49 -56.85
C LYS A 2 27.62 25.26 -55.94
N PHE A 3 28.49 25.18 -54.94
CA PHE A 3 28.45 24.18 -53.89
C PHE A 3 27.50 24.67 -52.81
N SER A 4 26.37 23.99 -52.61
CA SER A 4 25.49 24.18 -51.46
C SER A 4 25.92 23.24 -50.33
N LEU A 5 26.45 23.80 -49.27
CA LEU A 5 26.67 23.08 -48.01
C LEU A 5 25.34 22.90 -47.27
N LEU A 6 24.82 21.68 -47.31
CA LEU A 6 23.75 21.25 -46.40
C LEU A 6 24.37 20.97 -45.03
N TRP A 7 24.12 21.85 -44.08
CA TRP A 7 24.38 21.58 -42.66
C TRP A 7 23.25 20.71 -42.10
N TYR A 8 23.55 19.43 -41.90
CA TYR A 8 22.68 18.52 -41.16
C TYR A 8 22.86 18.80 -39.66
N LYS A 9 21.88 19.53 -39.06
CA LYS A 9 21.79 19.68 -37.61
C LYS A 9 21.22 18.40 -37.02
N GLU A 10 22.06 17.43 -36.74
CA GLU A 10 21.73 16.39 -35.77
C GLU A 10 21.68 17.04 -34.37
N SER A 11 20.50 17.27 -33.86
CA SER A 11 20.31 17.61 -32.48
C SER A 11 20.65 16.39 -31.63
N MET A 12 21.88 16.28 -31.15
CA MET A 12 22.25 15.37 -30.08
C MET A 12 21.33 15.63 -28.89
N LYS A 13 20.31 14.79 -28.66
CA LYS A 13 19.62 14.71 -27.39
C LYS A 13 20.62 14.17 -26.38
N ILE A 14 21.33 15.04 -25.68
CA ILE A 14 22.15 14.69 -24.53
C ILE A 14 21.15 14.27 -23.44
N ASN A 15 20.88 12.97 -23.33
CA ASN A 15 20.20 12.40 -22.19
C ASN A 15 21.18 12.48 -21.02
N PHE A 16 21.03 13.47 -20.16
CA PHE A 16 21.71 13.52 -18.87
C PHE A 16 21.09 12.44 -17.97
N PRO A 17 21.78 11.36 -17.63
CA PRO A 17 21.23 10.29 -16.78
C PRO A 17 21.06 10.72 -15.30
N PHE A 18 21.36 11.96 -14.95
CA PHE A 18 21.47 12.42 -13.57
C PHE A 18 20.18 13.05 -12.98
N PHE A 19 19.06 13.12 -13.69
CA PHE A 19 17.83 13.74 -13.22
C PHE A 19 16.56 12.95 -13.50
N SER A 20 16.60 11.62 -13.43
CA SER A 20 15.33 10.90 -13.34
C SER A 20 14.71 11.24 -11.98
N LYS A 21 13.57 11.92 -12.01
CA LYS A 21 12.81 12.19 -10.78
C LYS A 21 12.48 10.84 -10.13
N LYS A 22 12.66 10.74 -8.81
CA LYS A 22 12.34 9.53 -8.05
C LYS A 22 10.86 9.17 -8.24
N ASP A 23 10.58 7.90 -8.38
CA ASP A 23 9.20 7.42 -8.34
C ASP A 23 8.58 7.66 -6.97
N ILE A 24 7.28 7.92 -6.93
CA ILE A 24 6.54 8.17 -5.69
C ILE A 24 5.87 6.88 -5.25
N ILE A 25 6.00 6.55 -3.98
CA ILE A 25 5.20 5.50 -3.34
C ILE A 25 4.25 6.19 -2.35
N VAL A 26 2.95 6.14 -2.62
CA VAL A 26 1.92 6.59 -1.69
C VAL A 26 1.52 5.43 -0.82
N THR A 27 1.61 5.58 0.51
CA THR A 27 1.25 4.53 1.45
C THR A 27 -0.12 4.78 2.06
N VAL A 28 -0.93 3.74 2.16
CA VAL A 28 -2.24 3.77 2.80
C VAL A 28 -2.21 2.87 4.04
N HIS A 29 -2.27 3.49 5.22
CA HIS A 29 -2.15 2.79 6.50
C HIS A 29 -3.38 1.94 6.85
N GLY A 30 -3.25 1.03 7.81
CA GLY A 30 -4.34 0.20 8.33
C GLY A 30 -5.25 0.93 9.32
N PHE A 31 -6.18 0.18 9.92
CA PHE A 31 -7.06 0.68 10.97
C PHE A 31 -6.38 0.58 12.34
N GLY A 32 -6.20 1.72 13.02
CA GLY A 32 -5.55 1.78 14.34
C GLY A 32 -5.03 3.18 14.68
N HIS A 33 -4.39 3.31 15.84
CA HIS A 33 -3.91 4.60 16.37
C HIS A 33 -2.59 5.09 15.72
N ARG A 34 -1.88 4.25 14.97
CA ARG A 34 -0.55 4.60 14.43
C ARG A 34 -0.56 5.28 13.06
N THR A 35 -1.65 5.82 12.63
CA THR A 35 -1.90 6.37 11.31
C THR A 35 -0.67 6.95 10.58
N LEU A 36 -0.10 8.04 11.09
CA LEU A 36 1.07 8.70 10.50
C LEU A 36 2.37 7.88 10.60
N HIS A 37 2.51 7.05 11.63
CA HIS A 37 3.74 6.35 11.97
C HIS A 37 3.73 4.87 11.60
N GLU A 38 2.64 4.40 11.02
CA GLU A 38 2.50 2.99 10.69
C GLU A 38 3.48 2.54 9.61
N MET A 39 3.87 3.43 8.71
CA MET A 39 4.74 3.11 7.59
C MET A 39 6.19 3.63 7.74
N ASP A 40 6.56 4.16 8.91
CA ASP A 40 7.86 4.82 9.11
C ASP A 40 9.06 3.92 8.75
N ARG A 41 9.02 2.64 9.11
CA ARG A 41 10.16 1.73 8.89
C ARG A 41 10.35 1.42 7.41
N ILE A 42 9.26 1.05 6.71
CA ILE A 42 9.34 0.78 5.27
C ILE A 42 9.63 2.06 4.48
N LYS A 43 9.09 3.20 4.90
CA LYS A 43 9.41 4.51 4.33
C LYS A 43 10.90 4.77 4.42
N ALA A 44 11.49 4.70 5.62
CA ALA A 44 12.92 4.95 5.82
C ALA A 44 13.81 4.01 4.99
N TYR A 45 13.38 2.77 4.76
CA TYR A 45 14.08 1.84 3.89
C TYR A 45 13.98 2.24 2.41
N LEU A 46 12.77 2.49 1.90
CA LEU A 46 12.53 2.79 0.49
C LEU A 46 13.13 4.14 0.07
N GLU A 47 13.15 5.12 0.94
CA GLU A 47 13.81 6.41 0.67
C GLU A 47 15.33 6.27 0.46
N LYS A 48 15.98 5.33 1.18
CA LYS A 48 17.39 4.95 0.94
C LYS A 48 17.58 4.19 -0.38
N GLN A 49 16.50 3.65 -0.94
CA GLN A 49 16.48 2.92 -2.21
C GLN A 49 16.08 3.79 -3.42
N ASN A 50 16.17 5.11 -3.26
CA ASN A 50 15.89 6.12 -4.29
C ASN A 50 14.40 6.29 -4.67
N PHE A 51 13.47 5.93 -3.79
CA PHE A 51 12.06 6.30 -3.89
C PHE A 51 11.77 7.59 -3.10
N GLU A 52 10.67 8.24 -3.39
CA GLU A 52 10.06 9.25 -2.53
C GLU A 52 8.78 8.67 -1.93
N VAL A 53 8.69 8.58 -0.60
CA VAL A 53 7.58 7.90 0.07
C VAL A 53 6.69 8.91 0.78
N TRP A 54 5.42 8.96 0.38
CA TRP A 54 4.41 9.83 0.95
C TRP A 54 3.55 9.06 1.95
N THR A 55 3.60 9.49 3.20
CA THR A 55 2.78 8.97 4.30
C THR A 55 1.85 10.07 4.79
N TYR A 56 0.63 9.72 5.15
CA TYR A 56 -0.39 10.65 5.64
C TYR A 56 -1.41 9.91 6.49
N ALA A 57 -2.15 10.65 7.32
CA ALA A 57 -3.32 10.14 8.01
C ALA A 57 -4.57 10.53 7.21
N TYR A 58 -5.39 9.57 6.85
CA TYR A 58 -6.67 9.82 6.19
C TYR A 58 -7.85 9.80 7.17
N PHE A 59 -7.60 9.46 8.43
CA PHE A 59 -8.51 9.70 9.55
C PHE A 59 -7.72 9.96 10.83
N SER A 60 -8.37 10.61 11.80
CA SER A 60 -7.83 10.86 13.13
C SER A 60 -8.50 9.93 14.14
N PRO A 61 -7.79 8.93 14.67
CA PRO A 61 -8.35 8.03 15.69
C PRO A 61 -8.68 8.72 17.02
N GLU A 62 -8.08 9.90 17.26
CA GLU A 62 -8.27 10.69 18.48
C GLU A 62 -9.47 11.64 18.37
N ASP A 63 -10.00 11.86 17.17
CA ASP A 63 -11.18 12.69 16.92
C ASP A 63 -12.41 11.79 16.73
N PRO A 64 -13.33 11.72 17.72
CA PRO A 64 -14.52 10.87 17.62
C PRO A 64 -15.49 11.27 16.51
N GLU A 65 -15.38 12.49 15.99
CA GLU A 65 -16.22 12.99 14.90
C GLU A 65 -15.64 12.66 13.50
N ASP A 66 -14.36 12.31 13.41
CA ASP A 66 -13.74 11.96 12.12
C ASP A 66 -14.07 10.52 11.67
N THR A 67 -15.36 10.28 11.44
CA THR A 67 -15.91 8.95 11.11
C THR A 67 -16.68 8.92 9.79
N ASP A 68 -16.60 9.97 8.99
CA ASP A 68 -17.24 10.02 7.68
C ASP A 68 -16.43 9.21 6.65
N LEU A 69 -17.07 8.17 6.11
CA LEU A 69 -16.49 7.33 5.06
C LEU A 69 -16.06 8.14 3.83
N HIS A 70 -16.89 9.10 3.38
CA HIS A 70 -16.58 9.89 2.20
C HIS A 70 -15.36 10.77 2.42
N ALA A 71 -15.25 11.41 3.59
CA ALA A 71 -14.08 12.20 3.95
C ALA A 71 -12.80 11.36 4.00
N TRP A 72 -12.88 10.12 4.53
CA TRP A 72 -11.72 9.22 4.53
C TRP A 72 -11.27 8.88 3.10
N ILE A 73 -12.19 8.55 2.22
CA ILE A 73 -11.88 8.20 0.83
C ILE A 73 -11.37 9.42 0.06
N GLU A 74 -12.00 10.58 0.18
CA GLU A 74 -11.59 11.82 -0.48
C GLU A 74 -10.16 12.22 -0.13
N ARG A 75 -9.77 12.14 1.16
CA ARG A 75 -8.37 12.41 1.57
C ARG A 75 -7.38 11.46 0.90
N ASN A 76 -7.75 10.21 0.69
CA ASN A 76 -6.92 9.24 -0.02
C ASN A 76 -6.83 9.56 -1.52
N GLU A 77 -7.95 9.89 -2.17
CA GLU A 77 -7.98 10.29 -3.57
C GLU A 77 -7.15 11.56 -3.81
N ASP A 78 -7.30 12.57 -2.96
CA ASP A 78 -6.55 13.83 -3.06
C ASP A 78 -5.03 13.61 -2.97
N MET A 79 -4.60 12.70 -2.09
CA MET A 79 -3.20 12.34 -1.99
C MET A 79 -2.68 11.72 -3.29
N VAL A 80 -3.43 10.79 -3.90
CA VAL A 80 -3.06 10.17 -5.17
C VAL A 80 -3.11 11.19 -6.32
N ARG A 81 -4.15 12.02 -6.41
CA ARG A 81 -4.23 13.12 -7.40
C ARG A 81 -3.02 14.05 -7.31
N LYS A 82 -2.63 14.43 -6.08
CA LYS A 82 -1.46 15.25 -5.84
C LYS A 82 -0.16 14.55 -6.29
N ALA A 83 -0.01 13.25 -6.02
CA ALA A 83 1.15 12.50 -6.47
C ALA A 83 1.22 12.44 -8.01
N LEU A 84 0.11 12.12 -8.67
CA LEU A 84 0.01 12.04 -10.14
C LEU A 84 0.24 13.40 -10.81
N SER A 85 -0.17 14.51 -10.20
CA SER A 85 0.05 15.88 -10.73
C SER A 85 1.53 16.25 -10.85
N THR A 86 2.42 15.52 -10.19
CA THR A 86 3.88 15.71 -10.33
C THR A 86 4.43 15.21 -11.67
N GLY A 87 3.65 14.45 -12.44
CA GLY A 87 4.07 13.81 -13.69
C GLY A 87 5.08 12.68 -13.51
N ARG A 88 5.23 12.16 -12.28
CA ARG A 88 6.12 11.05 -11.95
C ARG A 88 5.34 9.73 -11.89
N LYS A 89 6.05 8.60 -11.97
CA LYS A 89 5.46 7.30 -11.69
C LYS A 89 4.98 7.26 -10.24
N VAL A 90 3.76 6.74 -10.04
CA VAL A 90 3.14 6.62 -8.73
C VAL A 90 2.81 5.16 -8.48
N HIS A 91 3.28 4.65 -7.36
CA HIS A 91 2.99 3.33 -6.85
C HIS A 91 2.14 3.44 -5.58
N LEU A 92 1.33 2.43 -5.29
CA LEU A 92 0.57 2.35 -4.05
C LEU A 92 1.07 1.19 -3.18
N LEU A 93 1.14 1.44 -1.87
CA LEU A 93 1.38 0.44 -0.85
C LEU A 93 0.26 0.52 0.19
N GLY A 94 -0.60 -0.49 0.26
CA GLY A 94 -1.69 -0.56 1.22
C GLY A 94 -1.48 -1.66 2.27
N PHE A 95 -1.69 -1.33 3.55
CA PHE A 95 -1.61 -2.29 4.64
C PHE A 95 -3.00 -2.52 5.27
N SER A 96 -3.40 -3.77 5.47
CA SER A 96 -4.65 -4.15 6.14
C SER A 96 -5.89 -3.48 5.50
N MET A 97 -6.67 -2.66 6.23
CA MET A 97 -7.75 -1.83 5.66
C MET A 97 -7.24 -0.92 4.54
N GLY A 98 -6.05 -0.35 4.71
CA GLY A 98 -5.41 0.45 3.67
C GLY A 98 -5.16 -0.31 2.38
N GLY A 99 -5.04 -1.64 2.43
CA GLY A 99 -4.97 -2.51 1.24
C GLY A 99 -6.27 -2.50 0.44
N VAL A 100 -7.42 -2.45 1.10
CA VAL A 100 -8.74 -2.35 0.44
C VAL A 100 -8.89 -0.97 -0.21
N ILE A 101 -8.52 0.10 0.50
CA ILE A 101 -8.57 1.47 -0.02
C ILE A 101 -7.58 1.62 -1.19
N ALA A 102 -6.34 1.12 -1.07
CA ALA A 102 -5.34 1.18 -2.13
C ALA A 102 -5.79 0.43 -3.40
N SER A 103 -6.54 -0.68 -3.25
CA SER A 103 -7.15 -1.39 -4.38
C SER A 103 -8.21 -0.55 -5.08
N TYR A 104 -9.04 0.18 -4.32
CA TYR A 104 -9.98 1.15 -4.89
C TYR A 104 -9.24 2.27 -5.63
N LEU A 105 -8.23 2.87 -5.01
CA LEU A 105 -7.45 3.93 -5.65
C LEU A 105 -6.79 3.45 -6.95
N ALA A 106 -6.22 2.24 -6.97
CA ALA A 106 -5.63 1.65 -8.17
C ALA A 106 -6.66 1.31 -9.25
N SER A 107 -7.94 1.13 -8.90
CA SER A 107 -9.01 0.89 -9.88
C SER A 107 -9.53 2.16 -10.55
N VAL A 108 -9.28 3.35 -9.95
CA VAL A 108 -9.79 4.63 -10.46
C VAL A 108 -8.70 5.61 -10.90
N PHE A 109 -7.44 5.35 -10.52
CA PHE A 109 -6.29 6.19 -10.88
C PHE A 109 -5.23 5.39 -11.65
N PRO A 110 -4.55 6.00 -12.64
CA PRO A 110 -3.51 5.35 -13.44
C PRO A 110 -2.20 5.27 -12.66
N VAL A 111 -2.10 4.32 -11.74
CA VAL A 111 -0.89 4.06 -10.96
C VAL A 111 -0.02 2.98 -11.63
N GLU A 112 1.28 3.03 -11.40
CA GLU A 112 2.26 2.12 -12.01
C GLU A 112 2.16 0.68 -11.47
N SER A 113 1.94 0.54 -10.16
CA SER A 113 1.76 -0.76 -9.50
C SER A 113 1.12 -0.64 -8.12
N LEU A 114 0.58 -1.75 -7.63
CA LEU A 114 -0.09 -1.88 -6.34
C LEU A 114 0.55 -2.98 -5.50
N LEU A 115 1.00 -2.66 -4.30
CA LEU A 115 1.44 -3.63 -3.30
C LEU A 115 0.48 -3.65 -2.11
N LEU A 116 0.05 -4.84 -1.73
CA LEU A 116 -0.88 -5.11 -0.65
C LEU A 116 -0.21 -5.95 0.44
N ALA A 117 -0.12 -5.44 1.65
CA ALA A 117 0.40 -6.15 2.80
C ALA A 117 -0.77 -6.54 3.73
N ALA A 118 -1.01 -7.83 3.91
CA ALA A 118 -2.08 -8.39 4.74
C ALA A 118 -3.46 -7.72 4.50
N PRO A 119 -3.94 -7.59 3.25
CA PRO A 119 -5.13 -6.80 2.93
C PRO A 119 -6.41 -7.39 3.52
N ALA A 120 -7.29 -6.53 4.04
CA ALA A 120 -8.52 -6.91 4.75
C ALA A 120 -9.73 -7.08 3.82
N PHE A 121 -9.65 -7.89 2.77
CA PHE A 121 -10.74 -8.04 1.78
C PHE A 121 -11.98 -8.76 2.28
N TYR A 122 -11.84 -9.73 3.18
CA TYR A 122 -12.98 -10.48 3.71
C TYR A 122 -13.23 -10.08 5.15
N PRO A 123 -14.51 -10.02 5.52
CA PRO A 123 -14.88 -9.69 6.89
C PRO A 123 -14.24 -10.69 7.83
N ILE A 124 -13.45 -10.17 8.71
CA ILE A 124 -12.87 -10.83 9.83
C ILE A 124 -13.98 -10.92 10.87
N ASP A 125 -13.95 -11.97 11.67
CA ASP A 125 -14.69 -11.95 12.92
C ASP A 125 -14.18 -10.73 13.73
N PHE A 126 -15.01 -9.70 13.79
CA PHE A 126 -14.68 -8.41 14.41
C PHE A 126 -14.20 -8.57 15.85
N SER A 127 -14.71 -9.61 16.52
CA SER A 127 -14.27 -10.01 17.86
C SER A 127 -12.79 -10.41 17.90
N GLN A 128 -12.21 -10.84 16.77
CA GLN A 128 -10.79 -11.16 16.68
C GLN A 128 -9.94 -9.91 16.47
N VAL A 129 -10.40 -8.95 15.66
CA VAL A 129 -9.69 -7.64 15.51
C VAL A 129 -9.66 -6.91 16.84
N GLU A 130 -10.81 -6.80 17.53
CA GLU A 130 -10.87 -6.21 18.86
C GLU A 130 -10.01 -6.97 19.89
N ARG A 131 -9.98 -8.30 19.82
CA ARG A 131 -9.15 -9.12 20.70
C ARG A 131 -7.67 -8.95 20.40
N ALA A 132 -7.26 -8.94 19.12
CA ALA A 132 -5.86 -8.74 18.73
C ALA A 132 -5.36 -7.33 19.13
N VAL A 133 -6.21 -6.31 19.00
CA VAL A 133 -5.93 -4.96 19.50
C VAL A 133 -5.86 -4.97 21.04
N LYS A 134 -6.79 -5.60 21.73
CA LYS A 134 -6.82 -5.68 23.21
C LYS A 134 -5.70 -6.55 23.80
N GLN A 135 -5.37 -7.69 23.21
CA GLN A 135 -4.30 -8.57 23.72
C GLN A 135 -2.92 -7.93 23.70
N LYS A 136 -2.62 -7.06 22.74
CA LYS A 136 -1.34 -6.33 22.71
C LYS A 136 -1.24 -5.23 23.78
N VAL A 137 -2.35 -4.66 24.21
CA VAL A 137 -2.40 -3.70 25.34
C VAL A 137 -1.98 -4.39 26.65
N PHE A 138 -2.35 -5.67 26.83
CA PHE A 138 -1.99 -6.41 28.05
C PHE A 138 -0.54 -6.92 28.07
N SER A 139 0.08 -7.17 26.90
CA SER A 139 1.43 -7.76 26.85
C SER A 139 2.58 -6.75 26.78
N SER A 140 2.33 -5.48 26.52
CA SER A 140 3.38 -4.47 26.37
C SER A 140 3.48 -3.45 27.51
N GLY A 141 2.77 -3.64 28.64
CA GLY A 141 2.94 -2.77 29.83
C GLY A 141 2.75 -1.27 29.61
N GLY A 142 2.19 -0.88 28.47
CA GLY A 142 1.98 0.50 28.06
C GLY A 142 0.60 1.01 28.48
N LYS A 143 0.58 2.18 29.08
CA LYS A 143 -0.59 2.94 29.52
C LYS A 143 -1.63 3.02 28.39
N ASN A 144 -2.89 2.65 28.70
CA ASN A 144 -4.15 3.00 28.03
C ASN A 144 -4.04 3.42 26.55
N GLU A 145 -3.86 2.48 25.62
CA GLU A 145 -4.32 2.70 24.25
C GLU A 145 -5.85 2.60 24.32
N GLN A 146 -6.53 3.74 24.18
CA GLN A 146 -7.98 3.80 24.07
C GLN A 146 -8.40 2.91 22.89
N SER A 147 -9.43 2.09 23.08
CA SER A 147 -10.02 1.35 21.96
C SER A 147 -10.61 2.34 20.97
N MET A 148 -10.48 2.02 19.66
CA MET A 148 -11.16 2.79 18.60
C MET A 148 -12.64 2.94 18.91
N SER A 149 -13.22 4.10 18.60
CA SER A 149 -14.65 4.33 18.84
C SER A 149 -15.51 3.35 18.03
N ARG A 150 -16.75 3.16 18.46
CA ARG A 150 -17.71 2.32 17.77
C ARG A 150 -17.99 2.87 16.36
N GLU A 151 -18.03 4.17 16.22
CA GLU A 151 -18.28 4.90 14.98
C GLU A 151 -17.12 4.68 13.98
N HIS A 152 -15.86 4.84 14.41
CA HIS A 152 -14.70 4.50 13.58
C HIS A 152 -14.75 3.03 13.12
N THR A 153 -15.12 2.14 14.04
CA THR A 153 -15.26 0.72 13.76
C THR A 153 -16.34 0.44 12.70
N GLN A 154 -17.48 1.14 12.78
CA GLN A 154 -18.52 1.05 11.75
C GLN A 154 -18.04 1.57 10.40
N THR A 155 -17.29 2.67 10.37
CA THR A 155 -16.71 3.22 9.14
C THR A 155 -15.70 2.26 8.52
N PHE A 156 -14.85 1.62 9.33
CA PHE A 156 -13.99 0.53 8.87
C PHE A 156 -14.78 -0.56 8.14
N LEU A 157 -15.90 -1.03 8.74
CA LEU A 157 -16.74 -2.05 8.10
C LEU A 157 -17.36 -1.57 6.78
N LYS A 158 -17.76 -0.30 6.71
CA LYS A 158 -18.25 0.31 5.48
C LYS A 158 -17.15 0.38 4.41
N VAL A 159 -15.91 0.70 4.77
CA VAL A 159 -14.77 0.64 3.84
C VAL A 159 -14.67 -0.76 3.23
N ILE A 160 -14.63 -1.80 4.06
CA ILE A 160 -14.51 -3.18 3.56
C ILE A 160 -15.71 -3.55 2.67
N SER A 161 -16.94 -3.29 3.12
CA SER A 161 -18.14 -3.68 2.37
C SER A 161 -18.25 -2.99 1.01
N ASN A 162 -17.88 -1.71 0.94
CA ASN A 162 -18.07 -0.90 -0.27
C ASN A 162 -16.92 -1.06 -1.28
N TYR A 163 -15.68 -1.28 -0.81
CA TYR A 163 -14.51 -1.16 -1.66
C TYR A 163 -13.73 -2.48 -1.87
N ARG A 164 -14.03 -3.56 -1.14
CA ARG A 164 -13.28 -4.83 -1.28
C ARG A 164 -13.28 -5.42 -2.69
N ASN A 165 -14.31 -5.16 -3.48
CA ASN A 165 -14.43 -5.68 -4.83
C ASN A 165 -13.69 -4.81 -5.87
N SER A 166 -13.18 -3.64 -5.50
CA SER A 166 -12.44 -2.78 -6.41
C SER A 166 -11.16 -3.43 -6.94
N ILE A 167 -10.60 -4.37 -6.20
CA ILE A 167 -9.43 -5.14 -6.63
C ILE A 167 -9.65 -5.86 -7.99
N PHE A 168 -10.90 -6.23 -8.32
CA PHE A 168 -11.25 -6.86 -9.59
C PHE A 168 -11.24 -5.91 -10.80
N GLN A 169 -11.08 -4.60 -10.56
CA GLN A 169 -11.04 -3.55 -11.57
C GLN A 169 -9.64 -2.90 -11.68
N VAL A 170 -8.64 -3.49 -11.02
CA VAL A 170 -7.27 -3.00 -11.05
C VAL A 170 -6.56 -3.51 -12.29
N ASP A 171 -6.03 -2.59 -13.12
CA ASP A 171 -5.35 -2.91 -14.39
C ASP A 171 -3.82 -2.96 -14.25
N CYS A 172 -3.25 -2.37 -13.19
CA CYS A 172 -1.80 -2.38 -12.97
C CYS A 172 -1.33 -3.69 -12.32
N PRO A 173 -0.01 -4.01 -12.37
CA PRO A 173 0.55 -5.13 -11.63
C PRO A 173 0.24 -5.07 -10.13
N VAL A 174 -0.08 -6.23 -9.54
CA VAL A 174 -0.40 -6.36 -8.11
C VAL A 174 0.52 -7.37 -7.45
N LEU A 175 1.12 -7.00 -6.31
CA LEU A 175 1.79 -7.92 -5.39
C LEU A 175 1.05 -7.96 -4.07
N ILE A 176 0.66 -9.15 -3.63
CA ILE A 176 0.08 -9.38 -2.30
C ILE A 176 1.11 -10.10 -1.44
N LEU A 177 1.39 -9.57 -0.27
CA LEU A 177 2.21 -10.20 0.77
C LEU A 177 1.32 -10.56 1.95
N HIS A 178 1.40 -11.80 2.44
CA HIS A 178 0.60 -12.23 3.59
C HIS A 178 1.36 -13.19 4.49
N GLY A 179 1.31 -12.95 5.80
CA GLY A 179 1.91 -13.82 6.79
C GLY A 179 1.06 -15.06 7.04
N THR A 180 1.68 -16.25 7.11
CA THR A 180 0.93 -17.51 7.34
C THR A 180 0.41 -17.67 8.76
N SER A 181 0.95 -16.90 9.70
CA SER A 181 0.49 -16.84 11.10
C SER A 181 -0.27 -15.55 11.41
N ASP A 182 -0.89 -14.92 10.40
CA ASP A 182 -1.70 -13.71 10.58
C ASP A 182 -2.92 -13.99 11.45
N GLU A 183 -2.92 -13.41 12.66
CA GLU A 183 -3.93 -13.59 13.69
C GLU A 183 -5.13 -12.63 13.56
N VAL A 184 -5.09 -11.71 12.57
CA VAL A 184 -6.10 -10.68 12.35
C VAL A 184 -6.87 -10.92 11.08
N ILE A 185 -6.15 -11.16 9.96
CA ILE A 185 -6.71 -11.43 8.64
C ILE A 185 -6.26 -12.80 8.21
N SER A 186 -7.17 -13.72 7.97
CA SER A 186 -6.79 -15.02 7.42
C SER A 186 -6.09 -14.87 6.07
N TRP A 187 -4.90 -15.45 5.92
CA TRP A 187 -4.16 -15.43 4.66
C TRP A 187 -4.93 -16.12 3.51
N HIS A 188 -5.87 -17.02 3.83
CA HIS A 188 -6.81 -17.59 2.84
C HIS A 188 -7.68 -16.51 2.15
N SER A 189 -7.86 -15.33 2.75
CA SER A 189 -8.55 -14.23 2.09
C SER A 189 -7.79 -13.71 0.87
N SER A 190 -6.46 -13.64 0.94
CA SER A 190 -5.60 -13.27 -0.19
C SER A 190 -5.54 -14.36 -1.25
N GLU A 191 -5.48 -15.63 -0.84
CA GLU A 191 -5.54 -16.77 -1.75
C GLU A 191 -6.84 -16.76 -2.56
N ARG A 192 -7.97 -16.56 -1.87
CA ARG A 192 -9.27 -16.47 -2.52
C ARG A 192 -9.34 -15.31 -3.53
N ILE A 193 -8.82 -14.14 -3.19
CA ILE A 193 -8.76 -13.01 -4.13
C ILE A 193 -7.91 -13.37 -5.35
N CYS A 194 -6.72 -13.93 -5.16
CA CYS A 194 -5.85 -14.32 -6.27
C CYS A 194 -6.51 -15.35 -7.18
N SER A 195 -7.28 -16.32 -6.64
CA SER A 195 -7.98 -17.32 -7.43
C SER A 195 -9.11 -16.77 -8.29
N LEU A 196 -9.62 -15.57 -7.97
CA LEU A 196 -10.71 -14.90 -8.68
C LEU A 196 -10.20 -13.83 -9.67
N LEU A 197 -8.93 -13.42 -9.56
CA LEU A 197 -8.33 -12.43 -10.46
C LEU A 197 -7.84 -13.11 -11.74
N SER A 198 -8.02 -12.47 -12.89
CA SER A 198 -7.47 -12.90 -14.19
C SER A 198 -5.96 -12.69 -14.21
N ALA A 199 -5.22 -13.73 -13.99
CA ALA A 199 -3.94 -13.79 -13.29
C ALA A 199 -2.66 -13.48 -14.09
N SER A 200 -2.64 -12.65 -15.11
CA SER A 200 -1.34 -12.31 -15.74
C SER A 200 -0.51 -11.26 -14.99
N SER A 201 -1.14 -10.51 -14.08
CA SER A 201 -0.51 -9.38 -13.38
C SER A 201 -0.51 -9.46 -11.85
N VAL A 202 -1.05 -10.54 -11.25
CA VAL A 202 -1.17 -10.69 -9.79
C VAL A 202 -0.20 -11.74 -9.27
N ARG A 203 0.51 -11.41 -8.20
CA ARG A 203 1.40 -12.31 -7.46
C ARG A 203 1.00 -12.34 -6.00
N LEU A 204 1.01 -13.52 -5.40
CA LEU A 204 0.84 -13.72 -3.97
C LEU A 204 2.09 -14.39 -3.41
N LEU A 205 2.69 -13.77 -2.41
CA LEU A 205 3.80 -14.33 -1.65
C LEU A 205 3.39 -14.52 -0.20
N TYR A 206 3.57 -15.73 0.31
CA TYR A 206 3.41 -16.03 1.72
C TYR A 206 4.72 -15.83 2.46
N ILE A 207 4.62 -15.28 3.66
CA ILE A 207 5.74 -15.10 4.57
C ILE A 207 5.50 -16.08 5.72
N GLU A 208 6.25 -17.17 5.70
CA GLU A 208 6.09 -18.27 6.65
C GLU A 208 6.27 -17.80 8.09
N GLY A 209 5.30 -18.14 8.95
CA GLY A 209 5.30 -17.79 10.37
C GLY A 209 5.09 -16.31 10.68
N ALA A 210 4.96 -15.44 9.67
CA ALA A 210 4.78 -14.02 9.91
C ALA A 210 3.35 -13.70 10.39
N HIS A 211 3.26 -12.78 11.36
CA HIS A 211 2.04 -12.26 11.93
C HIS A 211 1.45 -11.09 11.12
N HIS A 212 0.25 -10.60 11.48
CA HIS A 212 -0.40 -9.49 10.77
C HIS A 212 0.51 -8.28 10.54
N ARG A 213 1.26 -7.90 11.57
CA ARG A 213 2.11 -6.70 11.55
C ARG A 213 3.55 -6.98 11.11
N PHE A 214 3.77 -7.89 10.16
CA PHE A 214 5.10 -8.30 9.70
C PHE A 214 5.97 -7.14 9.16
N LEU A 215 5.35 -6.05 8.70
CA LEU A 215 6.08 -4.84 8.31
C LEU A 215 6.81 -4.14 9.47
N TYR A 216 6.57 -4.56 10.71
CA TYR A 216 7.19 -4.04 11.94
C TYR A 216 8.08 -5.05 12.65
N ASP A 217 8.13 -6.25 12.13
CA ASP A 217 8.98 -7.31 12.67
C ASP A 217 10.38 -7.21 12.05
N GLY A 218 11.42 -6.96 12.87
CA GLY A 218 12.78 -6.76 12.39
C GLY A 218 13.37 -8.00 11.70
N TYR A 219 12.85 -9.20 11.96
CA TYR A 219 13.23 -10.40 11.21
C TYR A 219 12.54 -10.41 9.83
N CYS A 220 11.23 -10.20 9.79
CA CYS A 220 10.47 -10.16 8.55
C CYS A 220 10.92 -9.03 7.64
N GLU A 221 11.26 -7.85 8.18
CA GLU A 221 11.74 -6.71 7.40
C GLU A 221 12.96 -7.03 6.55
N ARG A 222 13.90 -7.81 7.07
CA ARG A 222 15.11 -8.20 6.33
C ARG A 222 14.81 -9.03 5.08
N ILE A 223 13.67 -9.72 5.07
CA ILE A 223 13.21 -10.55 3.95
C ILE A 223 12.27 -9.74 3.07
N VAL A 224 11.29 -9.07 3.67
CA VAL A 224 10.15 -8.44 2.99
C VAL A 224 10.53 -7.12 2.32
N PHE A 225 11.34 -6.28 2.96
CA PHE A 225 11.67 -4.96 2.41
C PHE A 225 12.45 -5.02 1.09
N PRO A 226 13.45 -5.93 0.91
CA PRO A 226 14.04 -6.14 -0.41
C PRO A 226 13.03 -6.57 -1.48
N ILE A 227 12.10 -7.46 -1.15
CA ILE A 227 11.02 -7.89 -2.07
C ILE A 227 10.15 -6.70 -2.49
N ILE A 228 9.75 -5.86 -1.54
CA ILE A 228 8.96 -4.64 -1.80
C ILE A 228 9.73 -3.68 -2.73
N ARG A 229 11.02 -3.45 -2.47
CA ARG A 229 11.90 -2.64 -3.31
C ARG A 229 11.96 -3.17 -4.73
N ASP A 230 12.26 -4.45 -4.91
CA ASP A 230 12.47 -5.08 -6.20
C ASP A 230 11.16 -5.09 -7.01
N TYR A 231 10.04 -5.26 -6.31
CA TYR A 231 8.72 -5.13 -6.92
C TYR A 231 8.48 -3.73 -7.50
N PHE A 232 8.70 -2.67 -6.72
CA PHE A 232 8.50 -1.30 -7.20
C PHE A 232 9.51 -0.87 -8.26
N ARG A 233 10.67 -1.52 -8.35
CA ARG A 233 11.63 -1.34 -9.45
C ARG A 233 11.26 -2.08 -10.73
N GLY A 234 10.22 -2.92 -10.69
CA GLY A 234 9.90 -3.81 -11.80
C GLY A 234 10.91 -4.95 -12.00
N GLU A 235 11.75 -5.24 -11.01
CA GLU A 235 12.80 -6.26 -11.06
C GLU A 235 12.28 -7.67 -10.76
N MET A 236 11.04 -7.80 -10.29
CA MET A 236 10.37 -9.09 -10.13
C MET A 236 9.79 -9.56 -11.47
N THR A 237 10.64 -10.06 -12.35
CA THR A 237 10.19 -10.64 -13.63
C THR A 237 9.41 -11.95 -13.40
N PRO A 238 8.42 -12.29 -14.25
CA PRO A 238 7.87 -13.63 -14.27
C PRO A 238 9.00 -14.63 -14.56
N PHE A 239 8.99 -15.76 -13.86
CA PHE A 239 9.79 -16.88 -14.34
C PHE A 239 9.28 -17.23 -15.74
N ALA A 240 10.19 -17.16 -16.72
CA ALA A 240 9.91 -17.52 -18.10
C ALA A 240 9.66 -19.03 -18.22
#